data_308e8a2ed40af262b4e3865aef704a78
#
_entry.id   308e8a2ed40af262b4e3865aef704a78
#
_cell.length_a   1.000
_cell.length_b   1.000
_cell.length_c   1.000
_cell.angle_alpha   90.00
_cell.angle_beta   90.00
_cell.angle_gamma   90.00
#
_symmetry.space_group_name_H-M   'P 1'
#
loop_
_entity.id
_entity.type
_entity.pdbx_description
1 polymer ?
#
loop_
_entity_poly.entity_id
_entity_poly.type
_entity_poly.pdbx_seq_one_letter_code
_entity_poly.pdbx_strand_id
1 'polypeptide(L)'
;NSSGGHLVAMVATLGEGPYERVGGWENARSDVRAVISAAGPYDLNTLSWGNLWTPLEGDTYEERSIASPIHQIRPSTKPILIVHSDDDRSVPVQQAIDMAEALKVAGVHHRFVHYMDRGHMSVTDEVTEHTLSFIAELDGR
;
A
#
# COMPACT_ATOMS: atom_id res chain seq x y z
N ASN A 1 -7.50 0.34 5.73
CA ASN A 1 -8.15 0.12 4.44
C ASN A 1 -8.26 1.40 3.63
N SER A 2 -8.59 1.31 2.31
CA SER A 2 -8.81 2.45 1.42
C SER A 2 -7.64 3.45 1.46
N SER A 3 -7.87 4.72 1.79
CA SER A 3 -6.79 5.71 1.98
C SER A 3 -5.76 5.27 3.03
N GLY A 4 -6.18 4.59 4.09
CA GLY A 4 -5.27 3.96 5.04
C GLY A 4 -4.44 2.83 4.43
N GLY A 5 -5.00 2.07 3.48
CA GLY A 5 -4.28 1.08 2.69
C GLY A 5 -3.18 1.71 1.83
N HIS A 6 -3.47 2.84 1.21
CA HIS A 6 -2.48 3.67 0.52
C HIS A 6 -1.36 4.14 1.46
N LEU A 7 -1.72 4.75 2.60
CA LEU A 7 -0.75 5.30 3.53
C LEU A 7 0.21 4.24 4.10
N VAL A 8 -0.29 3.07 4.47
CA VAL A 8 0.62 2.01 4.97
C VAL A 8 1.51 1.46 3.87
N ALA A 9 1.04 1.39 2.63
CA ALA A 9 1.86 1.01 1.49
C ALA A 9 2.97 2.05 1.22
N MET A 10 2.68 3.35 1.37
CA MET A 10 3.70 4.40 1.33
C MET A 10 4.75 4.22 2.44
N VAL A 11 4.33 3.90 3.66
CA VAL A 11 5.27 3.61 4.77
C VAL A 11 6.17 2.42 4.43
N ALA A 12 5.63 1.36 3.83
CA ALA A 12 6.41 0.18 3.47
C ALA A 12 7.44 0.47 2.37
N THR A 13 7.11 1.33 1.41
CA THR A 13 7.94 1.61 0.23
C THR A 13 8.95 2.72 0.47
N LEU A 14 8.56 3.80 1.15
CA LEU A 14 9.45 4.94 1.42
C LEU A 14 10.42 4.70 2.60
N GLY A 15 10.05 3.87 3.56
CA GLY A 15 10.85 3.70 4.79
C GLY A 15 10.97 5.02 5.56
N GLU A 16 12.18 5.40 5.93
CA GLU A 16 12.44 6.70 6.58
C GLU A 16 12.22 7.89 5.63
N GLY A 17 12.18 7.63 4.32
CA GLY A 17 11.80 8.57 3.28
C GLY A 17 12.68 9.83 3.17
N PRO A 18 12.34 10.70 2.21
CA PRO A 18 13.02 11.99 2.02
C PRO A 18 12.42 13.13 2.87
N TYR A 19 11.36 12.84 3.65
CA TYR A 19 10.64 13.86 4.39
C TYR A 19 11.33 14.19 5.70
N GLU A 20 11.32 15.49 6.06
CA GLU A 20 11.80 15.95 7.36
C GLU A 20 11.01 15.28 8.50
N ARG A 21 11.72 14.85 9.52
CA ARG A 21 11.13 14.33 10.76
C ARG A 21 10.80 15.52 11.66
N VAL A 22 9.51 15.78 11.81
CA VAL A 22 8.98 16.91 12.57
C VAL A 22 7.92 16.42 13.57
N GLY A 23 7.59 17.25 14.54
CA GLY A 23 6.50 16.96 15.49
C GLY A 23 6.95 16.55 16.91
N GLY A 24 8.24 16.68 17.22
CA GLY A 24 8.78 16.45 18.57
C GLY A 24 9.19 15.01 18.86
N TRP A 25 9.14 14.13 17.85
CA TRP A 25 9.50 12.70 17.97
C TRP A 25 10.60 12.31 16.96
N GLU A 26 11.47 13.23 16.61
CA GLU A 26 12.45 13.09 15.55
C GLU A 26 13.44 11.95 15.80
N ASN A 27 13.69 11.60 17.07
CA ASN A 27 14.58 10.53 17.47
C ASN A 27 13.87 9.16 17.63
N ALA A 28 12.54 9.10 17.49
CA ALA A 28 11.80 7.86 17.58
C ALA A 28 11.96 7.05 16.28
N ARG A 29 12.01 5.73 16.41
CA ARG A 29 12.00 4.85 15.22
C ARG A 29 10.63 4.90 14.56
N SER A 30 10.61 5.07 13.24
CA SER A 30 9.39 5.08 12.43
C SER A 30 9.31 3.89 11.45
N ASP A 31 10.32 3.01 11.45
CA ASP A 31 10.32 1.81 10.62
C ASP A 31 9.26 0.80 11.10
N VAL A 32 8.71 0.08 10.13
CA VAL A 32 7.76 -1.01 10.35
C VAL A 32 8.36 -2.33 9.91
N ARG A 33 7.87 -3.43 10.47
CA ARG A 33 8.30 -4.78 10.07
C ARG A 33 7.60 -5.27 8.81
N ALA A 34 6.32 -4.98 8.69
CA ALA A 34 5.46 -5.31 7.56
C ALA A 34 4.24 -4.40 7.57
N VAL A 35 3.47 -4.39 6.49
CA VAL A 35 2.20 -3.67 6.42
C VAL A 35 1.10 -4.57 5.86
N ILE A 36 -0.14 -4.26 6.27
CA ILE A 36 -1.36 -4.90 5.80
C ILE A 36 -2.19 -3.83 5.11
N SER A 37 -2.36 -3.95 3.82
CA SER A 37 -3.05 -2.98 2.98
C SER A 37 -4.31 -3.60 2.37
N ALA A 38 -5.47 -3.16 2.84
CA ALA A 38 -6.77 -3.60 2.33
C ALA A 38 -7.39 -2.52 1.44
N ALA A 39 -7.82 -2.90 0.23
CA ALA A 39 -8.52 -2.04 -0.72
C ALA A 39 -7.86 -0.66 -0.93
N GLY A 40 -6.53 -0.64 -0.97
CA GLY A 40 -5.75 0.59 -1.15
C GLY A 40 -5.57 0.97 -2.62
N PRO A 41 -5.55 2.26 -2.96
CA PRO A 41 -4.99 2.73 -4.22
C PRO A 41 -3.45 2.75 -4.14
N TYR A 42 -2.79 2.34 -5.22
CA TYR A 42 -1.32 2.25 -5.26
C TYR A 42 -0.70 3.03 -6.41
N ASP A 43 -1.49 3.41 -7.41
CA ASP A 43 -1.12 4.32 -8.49
C ASP A 43 -2.19 5.40 -8.65
N LEU A 44 -1.91 6.59 -8.17
CA LEU A 44 -2.86 7.71 -8.21
C LEU A 44 -3.09 8.24 -9.63
N ASN A 45 -2.17 7.99 -10.56
CA ASN A 45 -2.31 8.42 -11.94
C ASN A 45 -3.30 7.59 -12.75
N THR A 46 -3.60 6.36 -12.32
CA THR A 46 -4.52 5.45 -13.00
C THR A 46 -5.91 5.39 -12.39
N LEU A 47 -6.18 6.20 -11.36
CA LEU A 47 -7.50 6.30 -10.74
C LEU A 47 -8.43 7.20 -11.54
N SER A 48 -9.63 6.68 -11.87
CA SER A 48 -10.65 7.43 -12.63
C SER A 48 -11.24 8.62 -11.88
N TRP A 49 -11.21 8.57 -10.54
CA TRP A 49 -11.67 9.66 -9.65
C TRP A 49 -10.50 10.55 -9.16
N GLY A 50 -9.42 10.57 -9.91
CA GLY A 50 -8.14 11.18 -9.57
C GLY A 50 -8.13 12.68 -9.21
N ASN A 51 -9.28 13.38 -9.31
CA ASN A 51 -9.39 14.78 -8.89
C ASN A 51 -9.40 14.97 -7.37
N LEU A 52 -9.49 13.89 -6.58
CA LEU A 52 -9.47 13.98 -5.12
C LEU A 52 -8.12 14.40 -4.57
N TRP A 53 -7.06 14.19 -5.33
CA TRP A 53 -5.74 14.65 -4.94
C TRP A 53 -5.08 15.37 -6.11
N THR A 54 -5.14 16.69 -6.06
CA THR A 54 -4.47 17.59 -7.01
C THR A 54 -3.53 18.48 -6.21
N PRO A 55 -2.24 18.49 -6.51
CA PRO A 55 -1.29 19.36 -5.83
C PRO A 55 -1.63 20.83 -6.10
N LEU A 56 -1.32 21.68 -5.12
CA LEU A 56 -1.50 23.14 -5.27
C LEU A 56 -0.49 23.73 -6.26
N GLU A 57 0.68 23.13 -6.35
CA GLU A 57 1.79 23.55 -7.22
C GLU A 57 2.46 22.31 -7.81
N GLY A 58 3.23 22.50 -8.88
CA GLY A 58 3.97 21.43 -9.54
C GLY A 58 3.19 20.71 -10.63
N ASP A 59 3.84 19.72 -11.24
CA ASP A 59 3.23 18.86 -12.25
C ASP A 59 2.39 17.78 -11.58
N THR A 60 1.10 17.73 -11.94
CA THR A 60 0.14 16.81 -11.31
C THR A 60 0.54 15.34 -11.48
N TYR A 61 1.06 14.96 -12.62
CA TYR A 61 1.49 13.58 -12.86
C TYR A 61 2.71 13.21 -12.01
N GLU A 62 3.69 14.10 -11.94
CA GLU A 62 4.91 13.89 -11.14
C GLU A 62 4.59 13.79 -9.64
N GLU A 63 3.80 14.73 -9.12
CA GLU A 63 3.40 14.74 -7.71
C GLU A 63 2.57 13.52 -7.33
N ARG A 64 1.67 13.06 -8.20
CA ARG A 64 0.93 11.81 -8.00
C ARG A 64 1.83 10.58 -8.08
N SER A 65 2.83 10.59 -8.96
CA SER A 65 3.81 9.50 -9.03
C SER A 65 4.62 9.40 -7.74
N ILE A 66 5.05 10.53 -7.17
CA ILE A 66 5.73 10.57 -5.87
C ILE A 66 4.82 10.02 -4.76
N ALA A 67 3.53 10.33 -4.79
CA ALA A 67 2.55 9.88 -3.83
C ALA A 67 1.96 8.48 -4.12
N SER A 68 2.48 7.77 -5.12
CA SER A 68 2.02 6.43 -5.51
C SER A 68 2.98 5.36 -5.02
N PRO A 69 2.56 4.47 -4.10
CA PRO A 69 3.41 3.41 -3.57
C PRO A 69 4.08 2.54 -4.64
N ILE A 70 3.39 2.26 -5.74
CA ILE A 70 3.90 1.42 -6.83
C ILE A 70 5.18 2.00 -7.46
N HIS A 71 5.32 3.33 -7.51
CA HIS A 71 6.51 4.00 -8.04
C HIS A 71 7.64 4.16 -7.02
N GLN A 72 7.39 3.79 -5.76
CA GLN A 72 8.37 3.87 -4.66
C GLN A 72 8.95 2.50 -4.29
N ILE A 73 8.54 1.43 -4.97
CA ILE A 73 9.04 0.07 -4.70
C ILE A 73 10.54 0.00 -4.96
N ARG A 74 11.27 -0.58 -4.01
CA ARG A 74 12.72 -0.82 -4.06
C ARG A 74 13.04 -2.13 -3.32
N PRO A 75 14.26 -2.68 -3.45
CA PRO A 75 14.61 -3.93 -2.76
C PRO A 75 14.49 -3.88 -1.23
N SER A 76 14.56 -2.68 -0.64
CA SER A 76 14.38 -2.45 0.81
C SER A 76 12.91 -2.27 1.24
N THR A 77 11.97 -2.31 0.31
CA THR A 77 10.52 -2.24 0.61
C THR A 77 10.15 -3.33 1.61
N LYS A 78 9.39 -2.96 2.63
CA LYS A 78 8.95 -3.89 3.68
C LYS A 78 7.93 -4.88 3.14
N PRO A 79 7.82 -6.08 3.72
CA PRO A 79 6.80 -7.05 3.35
C PRO A 79 5.39 -6.47 3.40
N ILE A 80 4.58 -6.79 2.39
CA ILE A 80 3.22 -6.27 2.25
C ILE A 80 2.22 -7.42 2.06
N LEU A 81 1.20 -7.48 2.92
CA LEU A 81 -0.02 -8.24 2.65
C LEU A 81 -1.03 -7.31 1.97
N ILE A 82 -1.42 -7.63 0.74
CA ILE A 82 -2.46 -6.93 -0.01
C ILE A 82 -3.74 -7.76 0.07
N VAL A 83 -4.86 -7.10 0.38
CA VAL A 83 -6.20 -7.71 0.37
C VAL A 83 -7.14 -6.86 -0.48
N HIS A 84 -7.75 -7.44 -1.50
CA HIS A 84 -8.65 -6.69 -2.41
C HIS A 84 -9.71 -7.61 -3.01
N SER A 85 -10.83 -7.02 -3.46
CA SER A 85 -11.93 -7.74 -4.08
C SER A 85 -12.24 -7.23 -5.49
N ASP A 86 -12.63 -8.13 -6.39
CA ASP A 86 -12.95 -7.80 -7.78
C ASP A 86 -14.11 -6.82 -7.92
N ASP A 87 -15.08 -6.92 -7.02
CA ASP A 87 -16.29 -6.11 -7.04
C ASP A 87 -16.19 -4.79 -6.26
N ASP A 88 -14.96 -4.38 -5.92
CA ASP A 88 -14.70 -3.08 -5.30
C ASP A 88 -15.04 -1.94 -6.29
N ARG A 89 -16.06 -1.16 -5.95
CA ARG A 89 -16.54 -0.04 -6.76
C ARG A 89 -15.87 1.29 -6.42
N SER A 90 -15.08 1.33 -5.37
CA SER A 90 -14.37 2.55 -4.92
C SER A 90 -12.93 2.57 -5.44
N VAL A 91 -12.20 1.48 -5.25
CA VAL A 91 -10.83 1.32 -5.72
C VAL A 91 -10.77 0.10 -6.63
N PRO A 92 -10.52 0.28 -7.93
CA PRO A 92 -10.46 -0.86 -8.87
C PRO A 92 -9.42 -1.89 -8.42
N VAL A 93 -9.79 -3.18 -8.49
CA VAL A 93 -8.87 -4.30 -8.11
C VAL A 93 -7.57 -4.28 -8.92
N GLN A 94 -7.57 -3.68 -10.10
CA GLN A 94 -6.37 -3.52 -10.93
C GLN A 94 -5.23 -2.83 -10.17
N GLN A 95 -5.55 -1.92 -9.25
CA GLN A 95 -4.55 -1.29 -8.37
C GLN A 95 -3.75 -2.34 -7.57
N ALA A 96 -4.44 -3.31 -7.00
CA ALA A 96 -3.81 -4.39 -6.23
C ALA A 96 -3.06 -5.38 -7.11
N ILE A 97 -3.59 -5.71 -8.28
CA ILE A 97 -2.96 -6.60 -9.26
C ILE A 97 -1.62 -6.01 -9.72
N ASP A 98 -1.62 -4.75 -10.14
CA ASP A 98 -0.42 -4.06 -10.63
C ASP A 98 0.63 -3.91 -9.51
N MET A 99 0.18 -3.57 -8.29
CA MET A 99 1.07 -3.47 -7.13
C MET A 99 1.72 -4.82 -6.79
N ALA A 100 0.95 -5.89 -6.77
CA ALA A 100 1.46 -7.24 -6.49
C ALA A 100 2.49 -7.69 -7.54
N GLU A 101 2.23 -7.43 -8.82
CA GLU A 101 3.18 -7.74 -9.88
C GLU A 101 4.47 -6.91 -9.77
N ALA A 102 4.35 -5.63 -9.45
CA ALA A 102 5.52 -4.76 -9.23
C ALA A 102 6.37 -5.23 -8.04
N LEU A 103 5.73 -5.64 -6.93
CA LEU A 103 6.44 -6.22 -5.77
C LEU A 103 7.15 -7.52 -6.12
N LYS A 104 6.52 -8.38 -6.91
CA LYS A 104 7.09 -9.63 -7.40
C LYS A 104 8.32 -9.38 -8.27
N VAL A 105 8.25 -8.47 -9.23
CA VAL A 105 9.37 -8.08 -10.10
C VAL A 105 10.54 -7.53 -9.28
N ALA A 106 10.25 -6.75 -8.24
CA ALA A 106 11.27 -6.19 -7.34
C ALA A 106 11.83 -7.20 -6.32
N GLY A 107 11.30 -8.42 -6.28
CA GLY A 107 11.71 -9.46 -5.31
C GLY A 107 11.31 -9.15 -3.86
N VAL A 108 10.30 -8.31 -3.67
CA VAL A 108 9.78 -7.95 -2.34
C VAL A 108 8.85 -9.03 -1.83
N HIS A 109 9.03 -9.45 -0.59
CA HIS A 109 8.12 -10.42 0.03
C HIS A 109 6.71 -9.84 0.15
N HIS A 110 5.74 -10.51 -0.43
CA HIS A 110 4.35 -10.07 -0.40
C HIS A 110 3.41 -11.26 -0.50
N ARG A 111 2.15 -11.02 -0.12
CA ARG A 111 1.02 -11.92 -0.36
C ARG A 111 -0.13 -11.08 -0.89
N PHE A 112 -0.83 -11.57 -1.89
CA PHE A 112 -2.07 -10.99 -2.38
C PHE A 112 -3.23 -11.93 -2.12
N VAL A 113 -4.14 -11.51 -1.25
CA VAL A 113 -5.42 -12.19 -0.98
C VAL A 113 -6.48 -11.53 -1.86
N HIS A 114 -6.91 -12.25 -2.87
CA HIS A 114 -7.79 -11.77 -3.92
C HIS A 114 -9.19 -12.39 -3.73
N TYR A 115 -10.15 -11.57 -3.36
CA TYR A 115 -11.55 -11.94 -3.26
C TYR A 115 -12.33 -11.54 -4.50
N MET A 116 -13.50 -12.16 -4.72
CA MET A 116 -14.37 -11.86 -5.85
C MET A 116 -15.59 -11.01 -5.45
N ASP A 117 -16.05 -11.13 -4.20
CA ASP A 117 -17.37 -10.69 -3.77
C ASP A 117 -17.41 -10.07 -2.37
N ARG A 118 -16.38 -9.33 -1.99
CA ARG A 118 -16.28 -8.65 -0.69
C ARG A 118 -16.44 -7.14 -0.75
N GLY A 119 -16.65 -6.58 -1.96
CA GLY A 119 -16.80 -5.14 -2.16
C GLY A 119 -15.58 -4.33 -1.74
N HIS A 120 -15.80 -3.09 -1.32
CA HIS A 120 -14.75 -2.24 -0.78
C HIS A 120 -14.38 -2.68 0.64
N MET A 121 -13.35 -3.50 0.74
CA MET A 121 -13.01 -4.23 1.97
C MET A 121 -12.53 -3.31 3.08
N SER A 122 -12.96 -3.63 4.29
CA SER A 122 -12.45 -3.08 5.55
C SER A 122 -11.66 -4.16 6.31
N VAL A 123 -11.25 -3.86 7.54
CA VAL A 123 -10.65 -4.84 8.44
C VAL A 123 -11.78 -5.74 8.97
N THR A 124 -11.80 -6.98 8.51
CA THR A 124 -12.74 -8.04 8.90
C THR A 124 -12.02 -9.14 9.66
N ASP A 125 -12.76 -10.10 10.20
CA ASP A 125 -12.18 -11.30 10.83
C ASP A 125 -11.33 -12.08 9.81
N GLU A 126 -11.78 -12.22 8.57
CA GLU A 126 -11.02 -12.85 7.48
C GLU A 126 -9.67 -12.14 7.23
N VAL A 127 -9.68 -10.81 7.16
CA VAL A 127 -8.45 -10.01 7.01
C VAL A 127 -7.53 -10.18 8.22
N THR A 128 -8.09 -10.27 9.41
CA THR A 128 -7.33 -10.52 10.64
C THR A 128 -6.66 -11.90 10.61
N GLU A 129 -7.36 -12.94 10.19
CA GLU A 129 -6.79 -14.29 10.03
C GLU A 129 -5.64 -14.32 9.02
N HIS A 130 -5.80 -13.68 7.86
CA HIS A 130 -4.73 -13.54 6.89
C HIS A 130 -3.53 -12.75 7.44
N THR A 131 -3.81 -11.72 8.23
CA THR A 131 -2.77 -10.91 8.90
C THR A 131 -1.94 -11.75 9.85
N LEU A 132 -2.58 -12.51 10.73
CA LEU A 132 -1.90 -13.39 11.69
C LEU A 132 -1.07 -14.46 10.98
N SER A 133 -1.63 -15.07 9.94
CA SER A 133 -0.92 -16.03 9.10
C SER A 133 0.31 -15.43 8.42
N PHE A 134 0.20 -14.22 7.88
CA PHE A 134 1.29 -13.52 7.24
C PHE A 134 2.41 -13.14 8.23
N ILE A 135 2.04 -12.67 9.43
CA ILE A 135 3.01 -12.37 10.49
C ILE A 135 3.74 -13.64 10.91
N ALA A 136 3.03 -14.76 11.11
CA ALA A 136 3.64 -16.04 11.48
C ALA A 136 4.61 -16.55 10.39
N GLU A 137 4.30 -16.35 9.11
CA GLU A 137 5.21 -16.66 8.00
C GLU A 137 6.51 -15.83 8.08
N LEU A 138 6.40 -14.55 8.41
CA LEU A 138 7.56 -13.68 8.59
C LEU A 138 8.41 -14.06 9.82
N ASP A 139 7.79 -14.60 10.86
CA ASP A 139 8.48 -15.04 12.07
C ASP A 139 9.26 -16.34 11.87
N GLY A 140 8.85 -17.17 10.93
CA GLY A 140 9.48 -18.44 10.59
C GLY A 140 10.70 -18.35 9.66
N ARG A 141 11.12 -17.15 9.29
CA ARG A 141 12.24 -16.88 8.36
C ARG A 141 13.55 -16.58 9.02
#